data_d8d3ffea09840f738960108426eec20a
#
_entry.id   d8d3ffea09840f738960108426eec20a
#
_cell.length_a   1.000
_cell.length_b   1.000
_cell.length_c   1.000
_cell.angle_alpha   90.00
_cell.angle_beta   90.00
_cell.angle_gamma   90.00
#
_symmetry.space_group_name_H-M   'P 1'
#
loop_
_entity.id
_entity.type
_entity.pdbx_description
1 polymer ?
#
loop_
_entity_poly.entity_id
_entity_poly.type
_entity_poly.pdbx_seq_one_letter_code
_entity_poly.pdbx_strand_id
1 'polypeptide(L)'
;VRELMDAGTFGEIVQIRMAWHFFSRRWDWQAMRRYGGGALTNNGAHLIDQAMELFGDGEPEIFLDLKPGLTLGDAEQHMKLVLHGEGHPTIDIELTNACAFPQKRWLIMGTGGGLEGTTQELRWRSVDWSKMPERELDLGAASDRLYNNEDVVWNEGEWKDTATSRDPYKRFFANLHAAICSGRPLVVTPASALRCMEVLDRCREGIEAMK
;
A
#
# COMPACT_ATOMS: atom_id res chain seq x y z
N VAL A 1 5.80 -7.53 5.08
CA VAL A 1 5.99 -6.89 3.79
C VAL A 1 7.34 -6.21 3.75
N ARG A 2 7.60 -5.21 4.61
CA ARG A 2 8.84 -4.43 4.64
C ARG A 2 10.10 -5.30 4.69
N GLU A 3 10.14 -6.28 5.57
CA GLU A 3 11.28 -7.21 5.71
C GLU A 3 11.66 -7.91 4.39
N LEU A 4 10.67 -8.30 3.58
CA LEU A 4 10.92 -8.91 2.27
C LEU A 4 11.42 -7.90 1.23
N MET A 5 10.93 -6.66 1.30
CA MET A 5 11.41 -5.57 0.43
C MET A 5 12.85 -5.20 0.79
N ASP A 6 13.14 -4.99 2.07
CA ASP A 6 14.47 -4.62 2.58
C ASP A 6 15.51 -5.73 2.32
N ALA A 7 15.07 -6.99 2.29
CA ALA A 7 15.92 -8.14 1.89
C ALA A 7 16.18 -8.22 0.38
N GLY A 8 15.61 -7.33 -0.43
CA GLY A 8 15.75 -7.34 -1.89
C GLY A 8 15.06 -8.52 -2.58
N THR A 9 14.12 -9.21 -1.90
CA THR A 9 13.46 -10.42 -2.41
C THR A 9 12.79 -10.22 -3.76
N PHE A 10 12.32 -9.01 -4.04
CA PHE A 10 11.56 -8.68 -5.24
C PHE A 10 12.34 -7.86 -6.26
N GLY A 11 13.64 -7.62 -6.02
CA GLY A 11 14.41 -6.67 -6.82
C GLY A 11 13.96 -5.23 -6.58
N GLU A 12 14.03 -4.39 -7.61
CA GLU A 12 13.49 -3.04 -7.59
C GLU A 12 11.95 -3.10 -7.56
N ILE A 13 11.35 -2.38 -6.62
CA ILE A 13 9.88 -2.34 -6.49
C ILE A 13 9.32 -1.36 -7.53
N VAL A 14 8.54 -1.87 -8.45
CA VAL A 14 7.90 -1.09 -9.51
C VAL A 14 6.61 -0.45 -9.01
N GLN A 15 5.75 -1.25 -8.38
CA GLN A 15 4.45 -0.77 -7.90
C GLN A 15 4.00 -1.55 -6.67
N ILE A 16 3.33 -0.83 -5.77
CA ILE A 16 2.60 -1.39 -4.62
C ILE A 16 1.14 -1.00 -4.76
N ARG A 17 0.24 -1.98 -4.80
CA ARG A 17 -1.21 -1.73 -4.73
C ARG A 17 -1.73 -2.10 -3.36
N MET A 18 -2.52 -1.19 -2.80
CA MET A 18 -3.15 -1.33 -1.49
C MET A 18 -4.66 -1.16 -1.64
N ALA A 19 -5.42 -2.22 -1.43
CA ALA A 19 -6.88 -2.20 -1.55
C ALA A 19 -7.56 -2.40 -0.19
N TRP A 20 -8.56 -1.57 0.09
CA TRP A 20 -9.46 -1.77 1.23
C TRP A 20 -10.89 -1.65 0.74
N HIS A 21 -11.40 -2.77 0.28
CA HIS A 21 -12.67 -2.87 -0.39
C HIS A 21 -13.72 -3.54 0.50
N PHE A 22 -14.89 -2.96 0.53
CA PHE A 22 -16.07 -3.53 1.16
C PHE A 22 -17.33 -2.98 0.49
N PHE A 23 -18.47 -3.57 0.79
CA PHE A 23 -19.76 -3.10 0.32
C PHE A 23 -20.62 -2.77 1.54
N SER A 24 -20.83 -1.48 1.80
CA SER A 24 -21.61 -1.05 2.94
C SER A 24 -22.26 0.31 2.73
N ARG A 25 -23.37 0.51 3.40
CA ARG A 25 -24.09 1.79 3.46
C ARG A 25 -23.98 2.38 4.86
N ARG A 26 -23.61 3.65 4.93
CA ARG A 26 -23.43 4.36 6.20
C ARG A 26 -24.36 5.57 6.29
N TRP A 27 -24.86 5.86 7.49
CA TRP A 27 -25.76 6.98 7.79
C TRP A 27 -25.49 7.63 9.17
N ASP A 28 -24.32 7.42 9.72
CA ASP A 28 -23.84 8.03 10.97
C ASP A 28 -23.01 9.31 10.69
N TRP A 29 -22.43 9.88 11.75
CA TRP A 29 -21.63 11.10 11.66
C TRP A 29 -20.41 10.97 10.72
N GLN A 30 -19.87 9.76 10.54
CA GLN A 30 -18.75 9.51 9.62
C GLN A 30 -19.16 9.65 8.13
N ALA A 31 -20.44 9.79 7.85
CA ALA A 31 -20.93 10.10 6.52
C ALA A 31 -20.94 11.63 6.24
N MET A 32 -20.53 12.46 7.21
CA MET A 32 -20.62 13.91 7.11
C MET A 32 -19.22 14.56 7.13
N ARG A 33 -18.88 15.34 6.09
CA ARG A 33 -17.59 16.06 6.00
C ARG A 33 -17.36 17.00 7.16
N ARG A 34 -18.41 17.71 7.62
CA ARG A 34 -18.30 18.65 8.74
C ARG A 34 -17.82 18.03 10.06
N TYR A 35 -17.92 16.72 10.18
CA TYR A 35 -17.44 15.96 11.35
C TYR A 35 -16.14 15.20 11.07
N GLY A 36 -15.45 15.49 9.96
CA GLY A 36 -14.25 14.79 9.57
C GLY A 36 -14.50 13.39 9.01
N GLY A 37 -15.74 13.12 8.55
CA GLY A 37 -16.07 11.87 7.85
C GLY A 37 -15.50 11.83 6.45
N GLY A 38 -15.53 10.64 5.85
CA GLY A 38 -15.06 10.39 4.49
C GLY A 38 -13.94 9.34 4.41
N ALA A 39 -13.77 8.80 3.22
CA ALA A 39 -12.78 7.76 2.96
C ALA A 39 -11.36 8.27 3.22
N LEU A 40 -11.03 9.47 2.79
CA LEU A 40 -9.71 10.06 2.92
C LEU A 40 -9.30 10.24 4.39
N THR A 41 -10.14 10.89 5.19
CA THR A 41 -9.79 11.31 6.55
C THR A 41 -9.93 10.20 7.59
N ASN A 42 -10.79 9.22 7.33
CA ASN A 42 -11.03 8.11 8.26
C ASN A 42 -10.07 6.94 7.96
N ASN A 43 -10.52 5.97 7.17
CA ASN A 43 -9.71 4.79 6.88
C ASN A 43 -8.53 5.08 5.94
N GLY A 44 -8.63 6.12 5.11
CA GLY A 44 -7.57 6.58 4.21
C GLY A 44 -6.28 6.96 4.93
N ALA A 45 -6.40 7.63 6.08
CA ALA A 45 -5.24 7.99 6.90
C ALA A 45 -4.40 6.76 7.28
N HIS A 46 -5.03 5.63 7.62
CA HIS A 46 -4.30 4.40 7.94
C HIS A 46 -3.60 3.77 6.73
N LEU A 47 -4.16 3.95 5.53
CA LEU A 47 -3.53 3.48 4.30
C LEU A 47 -2.36 4.37 3.88
N ILE A 48 -2.53 5.68 4.04
CA ILE A 48 -1.49 6.67 3.76
C ILE A 48 -0.29 6.46 4.68
N ASP A 49 -0.51 6.27 5.97
CA ASP A 49 0.55 5.98 6.95
C ASP A 49 1.36 4.74 6.53
N GLN A 50 0.69 3.63 6.22
CA GLN A 50 1.35 2.42 5.72
C GLN A 50 2.07 2.63 4.38
N ALA A 51 1.48 3.43 3.49
CA ALA A 51 2.07 3.75 2.20
C ALA A 51 3.34 4.58 2.35
N MET A 52 3.34 5.58 3.22
CA MET A 52 4.51 6.42 3.49
C MET A 52 5.69 5.64 4.10
N GLU A 53 5.38 4.62 4.92
CA GLU A 53 6.40 3.68 5.42
C GLU A 53 7.05 2.84 4.29
N LEU A 54 6.30 2.53 3.22
CA LEU A 54 6.79 1.75 2.09
C LEU A 54 7.36 2.62 0.96
N PHE A 55 6.92 3.87 0.87
CA PHE A 55 7.45 4.85 -0.08
C PHE A 55 8.91 5.21 0.23
N GLY A 56 9.28 5.23 1.50
CA GLY A 56 10.60 5.62 1.97
C GLY A 56 10.72 7.13 2.21
N ASP A 57 11.94 7.64 2.22
CA ASP A 57 12.19 9.05 2.47
C ASP A 57 11.83 9.90 1.23
N GLY A 58 11.36 11.12 1.45
CA GLY A 58 10.98 12.04 0.38
C GLY A 58 9.50 12.39 0.36
N GLU A 59 9.16 13.36 -0.47
CA GLU A 59 7.79 13.83 -0.67
C GLU A 59 7.25 13.25 -1.98
N PRO A 60 6.11 12.50 -1.94
CA PRO A 60 5.52 11.98 -3.14
C PRO A 60 4.79 13.06 -3.94
N GLU A 61 4.76 12.93 -5.26
CA GLU A 61 3.72 13.51 -6.09
C GLU A 61 2.42 12.77 -5.86
N ILE A 62 1.28 13.50 -5.90
CA ILE A 62 -0.02 12.98 -5.49
C ILE A 62 -1.03 13.11 -6.63
N PHE A 63 -1.65 11.99 -7.01
CA PHE A 63 -2.91 11.99 -7.75
C PHE A 63 -4.03 11.51 -6.81
N LEU A 64 -5.12 12.26 -6.74
CA LEU A 64 -6.29 11.95 -5.90
C LEU A 64 -7.58 12.03 -6.70
N ASP A 65 -8.41 10.98 -6.62
CA ASP A 65 -9.80 10.98 -7.09
C ASP A 65 -10.72 10.51 -5.96
N LEU A 66 -11.71 11.33 -5.64
CA LEU A 66 -12.69 11.06 -4.60
C LEU A 66 -14.09 11.03 -5.18
N LYS A 67 -14.88 10.02 -4.80
CA LYS A 67 -16.27 9.89 -5.26
C LYS A 67 -17.23 9.65 -4.10
N PRO A 68 -18.50 10.07 -4.24
CA PRO A 68 -19.54 9.62 -3.33
C PRO A 68 -19.69 8.09 -3.41
N GLY A 69 -20.26 7.51 -2.39
CA GLY A 69 -20.59 6.09 -2.32
C GLY A 69 -22.03 5.87 -1.90
N LEU A 70 -22.28 4.77 -1.19
CA LEU A 70 -23.62 4.36 -0.76
C LEU A 70 -24.09 5.03 0.55
N THR A 71 -23.41 6.07 1.02
CA THR A 71 -23.81 6.79 2.24
C THR A 71 -24.93 7.79 2.00
N LEU A 72 -25.61 8.17 3.08
CA LEU A 72 -26.64 9.22 3.07
C LEU A 72 -26.08 10.62 3.37
N GLY A 73 -24.76 10.76 3.56
CA GLY A 73 -24.09 12.02 3.86
C GLY A 73 -23.41 12.63 2.64
N ASP A 74 -22.67 13.70 2.88
CA ASP A 74 -21.91 14.46 1.88
C ASP A 74 -20.43 14.08 1.81
N ALA A 75 -19.96 13.17 2.68
CA ALA A 75 -18.58 12.70 2.69
C ALA A 75 -18.35 11.66 1.59
N GLU A 76 -17.16 11.73 0.98
CA GLU A 76 -16.72 10.73 0.00
C GLU A 76 -16.55 9.36 0.63
N GLN A 77 -16.81 8.32 -0.16
CA GLN A 77 -16.75 6.91 0.26
C GLN A 77 -15.88 6.06 -0.65
N HIS A 78 -15.38 6.66 -1.71
CA HIS A 78 -14.36 6.10 -2.58
C HIS A 78 -13.17 7.05 -2.63
N MET A 79 -12.00 6.50 -2.48
CA MET A 79 -10.72 7.17 -2.61
C MET A 79 -9.81 6.35 -3.51
N LYS A 80 -9.34 6.97 -4.58
CA LYS A 80 -8.21 6.53 -5.38
C LYS A 80 -7.07 7.51 -5.16
N LEU A 81 -5.98 7.04 -4.57
CA LEU A 81 -4.80 7.85 -4.29
C LEU A 81 -3.58 7.16 -4.90
N VAL A 82 -2.81 7.88 -5.69
CA VAL A 82 -1.52 7.41 -6.21
C VAL A 82 -0.43 8.31 -5.69
N LEU A 83 0.56 7.69 -5.06
CA LEU A 83 1.80 8.33 -4.62
C LEU A 83 2.93 7.86 -5.54
N HIS A 84 3.69 8.78 -6.11
CA HIS A 84 4.82 8.45 -6.97
C HIS A 84 5.96 9.46 -6.84
N GLY A 85 7.14 9.10 -7.34
CA GLY A 85 8.32 9.95 -7.34
C GLY A 85 9.49 9.24 -7.99
N GLU A 86 10.47 10.00 -8.47
CA GLU A 86 11.68 9.44 -9.04
C GLU A 86 12.48 8.65 -8.00
N GLY A 87 12.87 7.42 -8.33
CA GLY A 87 13.58 6.52 -7.42
C GLY A 87 12.72 5.87 -6.34
N HIS A 88 11.40 6.07 -6.37
CA HIS A 88 10.45 5.48 -5.43
C HIS A 88 9.44 4.56 -6.13
N PRO A 89 8.87 3.58 -5.42
CA PRO A 89 7.79 2.77 -5.97
C PRO A 89 6.54 3.63 -6.22
N THR A 90 5.80 3.34 -7.27
CA THR A 90 4.45 3.86 -7.40
C THR A 90 3.53 3.15 -6.41
N ILE A 91 2.88 3.88 -5.50
CA ILE A 91 1.92 3.30 -4.56
C ILE A 91 0.51 3.70 -4.95
N ASP A 92 -0.28 2.69 -5.31
CA ASP A 92 -1.67 2.81 -5.75
C ASP A 92 -2.60 2.35 -4.62
N ILE A 93 -3.32 3.28 -4.02
CA ILE A 93 -4.23 3.05 -2.90
C ILE A 93 -5.66 3.17 -3.37
N GLU A 94 -6.48 2.15 -3.10
CA GLU A 94 -7.90 2.18 -3.36
C GLU A 94 -8.70 1.79 -2.12
N LEU A 95 -9.52 2.72 -1.64
CA LEU A 95 -10.44 2.52 -0.53
C LEU A 95 -11.85 2.79 -1.00
N THR A 96 -12.76 1.83 -0.85
CA THR A 96 -14.15 2.02 -1.28
C THR A 96 -15.13 1.16 -0.50
N ASN A 97 -16.32 1.72 -0.23
CA ASN A 97 -17.46 0.99 0.30
C ASN A 97 -18.47 0.55 -0.79
N ALA A 98 -18.08 0.66 -2.06
CA ALA A 98 -18.95 0.34 -3.21
C ALA A 98 -18.41 -0.85 -4.02
N CYS A 99 -17.61 -1.74 -3.41
CA CYS A 99 -17.02 -2.88 -4.09
C CYS A 99 -17.66 -4.19 -3.63
N ALA A 100 -18.45 -4.80 -4.51
CA ALA A 100 -19.10 -6.09 -4.23
C ALA A 100 -18.13 -7.30 -4.34
N PHE A 101 -16.99 -7.13 -5.02
CA PHE A 101 -15.96 -8.15 -5.20
C PHE A 101 -14.60 -7.64 -4.72
N PRO A 102 -14.34 -7.66 -3.39
CA PRO A 102 -13.13 -7.13 -2.81
C PRO A 102 -11.87 -7.79 -3.37
N GLN A 103 -10.87 -6.98 -3.67
CA GLN A 103 -9.52 -7.44 -4.02
C GLN A 103 -8.72 -7.74 -2.75
N LYS A 104 -7.60 -8.46 -2.91
CA LYS A 104 -6.64 -8.65 -1.82
C LYS A 104 -6.06 -7.31 -1.38
N ARG A 105 -5.71 -7.24 -0.09
CA ARG A 105 -5.15 -6.03 0.52
C ARG A 105 -3.87 -5.57 -0.14
N TRP A 106 -3.00 -6.50 -0.50
CA TRP A 106 -1.65 -6.26 -0.99
C TRP A 106 -1.42 -6.89 -2.34
N LEU A 107 -0.81 -6.14 -3.24
CA LEU A 107 -0.16 -6.63 -4.43
C LEU A 107 1.12 -5.81 -4.64
N ILE A 108 2.28 -6.45 -4.58
CA ILE A 108 3.59 -5.84 -4.80
C ILE A 108 4.18 -6.41 -6.05
N MET A 109 4.65 -5.56 -6.92
CA MET A 109 5.29 -5.90 -8.19
C MET A 109 6.72 -5.36 -8.17
N GLY A 110 7.69 -6.25 -8.39
CA GLY A 110 9.10 -5.91 -8.49
C GLY A 110 9.76 -6.62 -9.65
N THR A 111 10.96 -6.17 -10.01
CA THR A 111 11.71 -6.70 -11.16
C THR A 111 12.21 -8.12 -10.96
N GLY A 112 12.31 -8.57 -9.71
CA GLY A 112 12.74 -9.92 -9.34
C GLY A 112 11.65 -10.77 -8.71
N GLY A 113 10.39 -10.28 -8.65
CA GLY A 113 9.30 -11.04 -8.06
C GLY A 113 8.13 -10.20 -7.59
N GLY A 114 7.26 -10.78 -6.78
CA GLY A 114 6.11 -10.07 -6.26
C GLY A 114 5.43 -10.78 -5.09
N LEU A 115 4.52 -10.05 -4.44
CA LEU A 115 3.76 -10.52 -3.29
C LEU A 115 2.29 -10.16 -3.47
N GLU A 116 1.41 -11.06 -3.04
CA GLU A 116 -0.01 -10.74 -2.87
C GLU A 116 -0.54 -11.30 -1.55
N GLY A 117 -1.62 -10.73 -1.06
CA GLY A 117 -2.28 -11.28 0.11
C GLY A 117 -3.20 -10.33 0.84
N THR A 118 -3.61 -10.78 2.02
CA THR A 118 -4.47 -10.06 2.94
C THR A 118 -3.66 -9.55 4.14
N THR A 119 -4.31 -9.02 5.15
CA THR A 119 -3.68 -8.71 6.45
C THR A 119 -3.41 -9.96 7.30
N GLN A 120 -3.84 -11.14 6.86
CA GLN A 120 -3.76 -12.40 7.62
C GLN A 120 -2.89 -13.45 6.94
N GLU A 121 -2.76 -13.38 5.64
CA GLU A 121 -1.97 -14.30 4.84
C GLU A 121 -1.32 -13.56 3.67
N LEU A 122 -0.06 -13.88 3.42
CA LEU A 122 0.73 -13.39 2.32
C LEU A 122 1.34 -14.57 1.58
N ARG A 123 1.46 -14.45 0.28
CA ARG A 123 2.25 -15.36 -0.56
C ARG A 123 3.09 -14.55 -1.52
N TRP A 124 4.26 -15.05 -1.83
CA TRP A 124 5.16 -14.37 -2.75
C TRP A 124 5.95 -15.34 -3.60
N ARG A 125 6.45 -14.80 -4.68
CA ARG A 125 7.38 -15.45 -5.60
C ARG A 125 8.55 -14.52 -5.85
N SER A 126 9.74 -15.12 -5.92
CA SER A 126 10.94 -14.44 -6.42
C SER A 126 11.65 -15.32 -7.44
N VAL A 127 12.28 -14.67 -8.42
CA VAL A 127 13.03 -15.38 -9.46
C VAL A 127 14.23 -16.11 -8.86
N ASP A 128 14.40 -17.39 -9.21
CA ASP A 128 15.62 -18.13 -8.91
C ASP A 128 16.68 -17.87 -9.98
N TRP A 129 17.38 -16.75 -9.85
CA TRP A 129 18.40 -16.34 -10.81
C TRP A 129 19.51 -17.36 -11.01
N SER A 130 19.76 -18.24 -10.04
CA SER A 130 20.78 -19.32 -10.19
C SER A 130 20.38 -20.38 -11.21
N LYS A 131 19.10 -20.45 -11.54
CA LYS A 131 18.54 -21.40 -12.50
C LYS A 131 18.10 -20.73 -13.81
N MET A 132 18.28 -19.40 -13.93
CA MET A 132 17.97 -18.67 -15.14
C MET A 132 19.19 -18.57 -16.03
N PRO A 133 19.05 -18.78 -17.36
CA PRO A 133 20.16 -18.59 -18.29
C PRO A 133 20.50 -17.12 -18.42
N GLU A 134 21.77 -16.79 -18.59
CA GLU A 134 22.18 -15.46 -19.01
C GLU A 134 21.63 -15.16 -20.40
N ARG A 135 21.15 -13.93 -20.60
CA ARG A 135 20.58 -13.47 -21.86
C ARG A 135 21.25 -12.18 -22.32
N GLU A 136 21.52 -12.11 -23.62
CA GLU A 136 21.89 -10.88 -24.29
C GLU A 136 20.68 -10.31 -25.04
N LEU A 137 20.66 -9.00 -25.21
CA LEU A 137 19.60 -8.34 -25.97
C LEU A 137 19.71 -8.72 -27.45
N ASP A 138 18.68 -9.38 -27.97
CA ASP A 138 18.56 -9.70 -29.40
C ASP A 138 17.89 -8.52 -30.11
N LEU A 139 18.67 -7.85 -30.95
CA LEU A 139 18.22 -6.73 -31.79
C LEU A 139 17.74 -7.20 -33.19
N GLY A 140 17.72 -8.49 -33.44
CA GLY A 140 17.24 -9.07 -34.70
C GLY A 140 15.74 -8.84 -34.91
N ALA A 141 15.34 -8.69 -36.18
CA ALA A 141 13.92 -8.65 -36.50
C ALA A 141 13.28 -10.04 -36.30
N ALA A 142 12.15 -10.10 -35.63
CA ALA A 142 11.37 -11.32 -35.44
C ALA A 142 10.77 -11.75 -36.82
N SER A 143 11.44 -12.66 -37.55
CA SER A 143 11.08 -13.06 -38.91
C SER A 143 9.70 -13.70 -39.01
N ASP A 144 9.30 -14.45 -37.99
CA ASP A 144 8.06 -15.22 -37.97
C ASP A 144 7.04 -14.74 -36.93
N ARG A 145 7.20 -13.48 -36.45
CA ARG A 145 6.41 -12.94 -35.31
C ARG A 145 6.53 -13.75 -34.01
N LEU A 146 7.58 -14.53 -33.89
CA LEU A 146 7.95 -15.22 -32.66
C LEU A 146 8.82 -14.28 -31.86
N TYR A 147 8.37 -13.96 -30.63
CA TYR A 147 9.10 -13.09 -29.72
C TYR A 147 9.87 -13.94 -28.71
N ASN A 148 11.07 -13.47 -28.35
CA ASN A 148 11.86 -14.13 -27.32
C ASN A 148 11.08 -14.14 -26.00
N ASN A 149 10.96 -15.31 -25.40
CA ASN A 149 10.30 -15.53 -24.12
C ASN A 149 10.94 -16.73 -23.43
N GLU A 150 10.82 -16.81 -22.11
CA GLU A 150 11.28 -17.95 -21.33
C GLU A 150 10.39 -18.19 -20.11
N ASP A 151 10.34 -19.42 -19.66
CA ASP A 151 9.69 -19.78 -18.41
C ASP A 151 10.58 -19.39 -17.23
N VAL A 152 10.00 -18.65 -16.29
CA VAL A 152 10.72 -18.18 -15.10
C VAL A 152 10.69 -19.25 -14.01
N VAL A 153 11.84 -19.55 -13.43
CA VAL A 153 11.96 -20.45 -12.28
C VAL A 153 11.74 -19.65 -11.00
N TRP A 154 10.78 -20.07 -10.18
CA TRP A 154 10.35 -19.35 -8.99
C TRP A 154 10.80 -20.01 -7.70
N ASN A 155 11.24 -19.20 -6.76
CA ASN A 155 11.21 -19.50 -5.34
C ASN A 155 9.88 -19.00 -4.78
N GLU A 156 9.20 -19.82 -3.98
CA GLU A 156 7.89 -19.47 -3.42
C GLU A 156 7.95 -19.41 -1.89
N GLY A 157 7.18 -18.50 -1.30
CA GLY A 157 7.04 -18.38 0.12
C GLY A 157 5.63 -17.95 0.54
N GLU A 158 5.30 -18.26 1.77
CA GLU A 158 4.03 -17.86 2.39
C GLU A 158 4.24 -17.42 3.84
N TRP A 159 3.35 -16.57 4.30
CA TRP A 159 3.21 -16.19 5.70
C TRP A 159 1.75 -16.20 6.10
N LYS A 160 1.47 -16.73 7.28
CA LYS A 160 0.14 -16.71 7.88
C LYS A 160 0.23 -16.16 9.30
N ASP A 161 -0.70 -15.28 9.63
CA ASP A 161 -0.82 -14.76 10.98
C ASP A 161 -1.32 -15.86 11.92
N THR A 162 -0.43 -16.34 12.77
CA THR A 162 -0.72 -17.35 13.80
C THR A 162 -1.00 -16.73 15.17
N ALA A 163 -1.06 -15.40 15.26
CA ALA A 163 -1.25 -14.72 16.54
C ALA A 163 -2.61 -15.04 17.16
N THR A 164 -2.59 -15.59 18.35
CA THR A 164 -3.80 -15.90 19.15
C THR A 164 -4.46 -14.66 19.77
N SER A 165 -3.72 -13.55 19.84
CA SER A 165 -4.22 -12.27 20.34
C SER A 165 -3.82 -11.16 19.38
N ARG A 166 -4.82 -10.51 18.79
CA ARG A 166 -4.65 -9.38 17.86
C ARG A 166 -4.95 -8.05 18.53
N ASP A 167 -4.56 -7.87 19.77
CA ASP A 167 -4.74 -6.61 20.45
C ASP A 167 -3.65 -5.61 20.00
N PRO A 168 -3.95 -4.70 19.07
CA PRO A 168 -2.98 -3.72 18.57
C PRO A 168 -2.56 -2.75 19.68
N TYR A 169 -3.42 -2.49 20.64
CA TYR A 169 -3.14 -1.60 21.77
C TYR A 169 -2.04 -2.17 22.67
N LYS A 170 -2.03 -3.49 22.89
CA LYS A 170 -0.95 -4.12 23.67
C LYS A 170 0.43 -3.91 23.02
N ARG A 171 0.52 -4.05 21.69
CA ARG A 171 1.79 -3.84 20.97
C ARG A 171 2.22 -2.38 21.04
N PHE A 172 1.29 -1.46 20.84
CA PHE A 172 1.56 -0.02 20.93
C PHE A 172 2.06 0.36 22.33
N PHE A 173 1.33 0.01 23.38
CA PHE A 173 1.72 0.35 24.74
C PHE A 173 2.98 -0.38 25.22
N ALA A 174 3.24 -1.60 24.77
CA ALA A 174 4.52 -2.29 25.05
C ALA A 174 5.71 -1.58 24.40
N ASN A 175 5.56 -1.11 23.17
CA ASN A 175 6.61 -0.31 22.51
C ASN A 175 6.81 1.05 23.20
N LEU A 176 5.73 1.75 23.52
CA LEU A 176 5.79 3.02 24.25
C LEU A 176 6.47 2.87 25.62
N HIS A 177 6.09 1.84 26.38
CA HIS A 177 6.72 1.53 27.67
C HIS A 177 8.22 1.24 27.49
N ALA A 178 8.59 0.44 26.50
CA ALA A 178 10.01 0.15 26.23
C ALA A 178 10.79 1.41 25.80
N ALA A 179 10.17 2.32 25.07
CA ALA A 179 10.78 3.59 24.70
C ALA A 179 11.05 4.47 25.94
N ILE A 180 10.06 4.59 26.82
CA ILE A 180 10.17 5.41 28.04
C ILE A 180 11.17 4.79 29.04
N CYS A 181 11.07 3.50 29.32
CA CYS A 181 11.84 2.86 30.38
C CYS A 181 13.22 2.36 29.96
N SER A 182 13.43 2.08 28.68
CA SER A 182 14.65 1.42 28.18
C SER A 182 15.30 2.15 26.99
N GLY A 183 14.80 3.32 26.60
CA GLY A 183 15.34 4.12 25.50
C GLY A 183 15.24 3.42 24.12
N ARG A 184 14.36 2.43 23.97
CA ARG A 184 14.14 1.77 22.68
C ARG A 184 13.46 2.73 21.71
N PRO A 185 13.74 2.66 20.41
CA PRO A 185 13.07 3.50 19.43
C PRO A 185 11.58 3.22 19.39
N LEU A 186 10.79 4.27 19.17
CA LEU A 186 9.37 4.14 18.84
C LEU A 186 9.22 3.57 17.43
N VAL A 187 8.28 2.64 17.26
CA VAL A 187 7.91 2.10 15.94
C VAL A 187 7.12 3.16 15.15
N VAL A 188 6.18 3.83 15.82
CA VAL A 188 5.46 4.98 15.26
C VAL A 188 5.97 6.23 15.95
N THR A 189 6.63 7.11 15.21
CA THR A 189 7.22 8.35 15.73
C THR A 189 6.32 9.56 15.45
N PRO A 190 6.46 10.67 16.20
CA PRO A 190 5.80 11.91 15.81
C PRO A 190 6.17 12.38 14.41
N ALA A 191 7.40 12.13 13.96
CA ALA A 191 7.84 12.47 12.61
C ALA A 191 7.14 11.66 11.54
N SER A 192 6.97 10.33 11.72
CA SER A 192 6.22 9.52 10.77
C SER A 192 4.74 9.91 10.71
N ALA A 193 4.15 10.22 11.87
CA ALA A 193 2.78 10.71 11.93
C ALA A 193 2.61 12.08 11.24
N LEU A 194 3.59 12.99 11.41
CA LEU A 194 3.58 14.29 10.72
C LEU A 194 3.61 14.12 9.20
N ARG A 195 4.47 13.26 8.67
CA ARG A 195 4.53 12.97 7.22
C ARG A 195 3.18 12.47 6.66
N CYS A 196 2.50 11.61 7.42
CA CYS A 196 1.15 11.17 7.04
C CYS A 196 0.16 12.36 6.98
N MET A 197 0.22 13.24 7.98
CA MET A 197 -0.64 14.43 8.03
C MET A 197 -0.34 15.42 6.89
N GLU A 198 0.92 15.63 6.53
CA GLU A 198 1.33 16.47 5.40
C GLU A 198 0.74 15.97 4.07
N VAL A 199 0.77 14.66 3.83
CA VAL A 199 0.12 14.06 2.66
C VAL A 199 -1.39 14.27 2.69
N LEU A 200 -2.04 14.09 3.85
CA LEU A 200 -3.47 14.33 4.01
C LEU A 200 -3.86 15.79 3.75
N ASP A 201 -3.06 16.73 4.23
CA ASP A 201 -3.32 18.16 4.04
C ASP A 201 -3.16 18.56 2.57
N ARG A 202 -2.11 18.09 1.89
CA ARG A 202 -1.95 18.27 0.44
C ARG A 202 -3.12 17.68 -0.36
N CYS A 203 -3.65 16.53 0.05
CA CYS A 203 -4.84 15.95 -0.54
C CYS A 203 -6.08 16.86 -0.36
N ARG A 204 -6.24 17.49 0.80
CA ARG A 204 -7.35 18.43 1.10
C ARG A 204 -7.24 19.71 0.30
N GLU A 205 -6.05 20.31 0.23
CA GLU A 205 -5.78 21.51 -0.57
C GLU A 205 -6.12 21.29 -2.05
N GLY A 206 -5.75 20.14 -2.61
CA GLY A 206 -6.09 19.75 -3.97
C GLY A 206 -7.61 19.70 -4.22
N ILE A 207 -8.41 19.26 -3.22
CA ILE A 207 -9.86 19.23 -3.31
C ILE A 207 -10.46 20.65 -3.28
N GLU A 208 -9.92 21.54 -2.48
CA GLU A 208 -10.40 22.93 -2.37
C GLU A 208 -10.09 23.73 -3.62
N ALA A 209 -8.95 23.49 -4.25
CA ALA A 209 -8.55 24.14 -5.49
C ALA A 209 -9.38 23.70 -6.72
N MET A 210 -10.09 22.56 -6.65
CA MET A 210 -10.95 22.03 -7.72
C MET A 210 -12.42 22.49 -7.61
N LYS A 211 -12.80 23.24 -6.56
CA LYS A 211 -14.14 23.82 -6.36
C LYS A 211 -14.20 25.25 -6.89
#